data_2659ef29773424efa24fc213f1e54290
#
_entry.id   2659ef29773424efa24fc213f1e54290
#
_cell.length_a   1.000
_cell.length_b   1.000
_cell.length_c   1.000
_cell.angle_alpha   90.00
_cell.angle_beta   90.00
_cell.angle_gamma   90.00
#
_symmetry.space_group_name_H-M   'P 1'
#
loop_
_entity.id
_entity.type
_entity.pdbx_description
1 polymer ?
#
loop_
_entity_poly.entity_id
_entity_poly.type
_entity_poly.pdbx_seq_one_letter_code
_entity_poly.pdbx_strand_id
1 'polypeptide(L)'
;MRVVIDTNILISGLISSSGPPAKIINAVLKGDLIPVMSEVTLAELEAVLQRPRLQSYFTRAGVNPALFLADFHKVAQFVTPRPVSTSIRDEKDRPFLELMASSPAPEFLITGDKDFEDQRYQNVPVISASLFVDMFRKS
;
A
#
# COMPACT_ATOMS: atom_id res chain seq x y z
N MET A 1 5.09 -3.69 -12.54
CA MET A 1 4.91 -4.65 -11.42
C MET A 1 3.69 -4.25 -10.61
N ARG A 2 2.81 -5.19 -10.36
CA ARG A 2 1.56 -4.97 -9.60
C ARG A 2 1.77 -5.40 -8.16
N VAL A 3 1.49 -4.50 -7.22
CA VAL A 3 1.74 -4.75 -5.79
C VAL A 3 0.57 -4.26 -4.95
N VAL A 4 0.36 -4.88 -3.80
CA VAL A 4 -0.52 -4.35 -2.77
C VAL A 4 0.35 -3.63 -1.75
N ILE A 5 -0.01 -2.40 -1.40
CA ILE A 5 0.75 -1.57 -0.46
C ILE A 5 -0.16 -1.24 0.71
N ASP A 6 0.27 -1.62 1.92
CA ASP A 6 -0.46 -1.29 3.14
C ASP A 6 -0.57 0.23 3.27
N THR A 7 -1.72 0.70 3.72
CA THR A 7 -2.00 2.12 3.91
C THR A 7 -0.93 2.80 4.76
N ASN A 8 -0.44 2.14 5.81
CA ASN A 8 0.58 2.72 6.68
C ASN A 8 1.90 2.99 5.95
N ILE A 9 2.26 2.18 4.98
CA ILE A 9 3.44 2.43 4.14
C ILE A 9 3.24 3.67 3.30
N LEU A 10 2.06 3.85 2.73
CA LEU A 10 1.75 5.05 1.93
C LEU A 10 1.83 6.31 2.78
N ILE A 11 1.24 6.29 3.97
CA ILE A 11 1.27 7.44 4.87
C ILE A 11 2.70 7.76 5.29
N SER A 12 3.48 6.74 5.67
CA SER A 12 4.89 6.94 6.05
C SER A 12 5.70 7.56 4.92
N GLY A 13 5.45 7.13 3.68
CA GLY A 13 6.16 7.66 2.51
C GLY A 13 5.81 9.10 2.19
N LEU A 14 4.59 9.52 2.53
CA LEU A 14 4.16 10.91 2.34
C LEU A 14 4.74 11.84 3.41
N ILE A 15 4.82 11.38 4.64
CA ILE A 15 5.26 12.19 5.78
C ILE A 15 6.78 12.34 5.79
N SER A 16 7.50 11.28 5.44
CA SER A 16 8.97 11.28 5.43
C SER A 16 9.48 11.32 4.01
N SER A 17 10.28 12.33 3.67
CA SER A 17 10.84 12.50 2.33
C SER A 17 12.00 11.56 2.04
N SER A 18 12.47 10.80 3.03
CA SER A 18 13.57 9.85 2.89
C SER A 18 13.17 8.49 3.43
N GLY A 19 13.88 7.45 3.00
CA GLY A 19 13.64 6.11 3.46
C GLY A 19 12.83 5.27 2.48
N PRO A 20 12.69 3.97 2.78
CA PRO A 20 12.06 3.03 1.85
C PRO A 20 10.61 3.36 1.47
N PRO A 21 9.72 3.76 2.41
CA PRO A 21 8.36 4.12 2.00
C PRO A 21 8.30 5.27 1.01
N ALA A 22 9.16 6.29 1.17
CA ALA A 22 9.19 7.42 0.23
C ALA A 22 9.64 6.97 -1.16
N LYS A 23 10.57 6.03 -1.24
CA LYS A 23 11.03 5.48 -2.52
C LYS A 23 9.91 4.70 -3.21
N ILE A 24 9.09 4.00 -2.45
CA ILE A 24 7.94 3.29 -2.98
C ILE A 24 6.92 4.28 -3.55
N ILE A 25 6.61 5.35 -2.83
CA ILE A 25 5.72 6.41 -3.32
C ILE A 25 6.24 6.97 -4.65
N ASN A 26 7.54 7.27 -4.73
CA ASN A 26 8.12 7.81 -5.95
C ASN A 26 8.00 6.82 -7.11
N ALA A 27 8.23 5.54 -6.87
CA ALA A 27 8.10 4.51 -7.90
C ALA A 27 6.66 4.39 -8.40
N VAL A 28 5.69 4.50 -7.50
CA VAL A 28 4.27 4.49 -7.87
C VAL A 28 3.93 5.68 -8.76
N LEU A 29 4.33 6.89 -8.35
CA LEU A 29 4.00 8.10 -9.10
C LEU A 29 4.70 8.17 -10.46
N LYS A 30 5.84 7.49 -10.60
CA LYS A 30 6.53 7.38 -11.89
C LYS A 30 5.93 6.30 -12.79
N GLY A 31 5.06 5.45 -12.27
CA GLY A 31 4.47 4.34 -13.02
C GLY A 31 5.30 3.05 -13.01
N ASP A 32 6.38 2.98 -12.23
CA ASP A 32 7.20 1.78 -12.11
C ASP A 32 6.53 0.69 -11.30
N LEU A 33 5.69 1.09 -10.33
CA LEU A 33 4.86 0.19 -9.54
C LEU A 33 3.40 0.52 -9.77
N ILE A 34 2.57 -0.50 -9.91
CA ILE A 34 1.13 -0.35 -10.08
C ILE A 34 0.46 -0.85 -8.80
N PRO A 35 -0.06 0.05 -7.95
CA PRO A 35 -0.77 -0.38 -6.76
C PRO A 35 -2.10 -1.01 -7.14
N VAL A 36 -2.38 -2.18 -6.55
CA VAL A 36 -3.64 -2.88 -6.73
C VAL A 36 -4.56 -2.49 -5.59
N MET A 37 -5.75 -2.00 -5.91
CA MET A 37 -6.70 -1.47 -4.95
C MET A 37 -8.08 -2.05 -5.17
N SER A 38 -8.90 -2.02 -4.13
CA SER A 38 -10.34 -2.21 -4.21
C SER A 38 -11.04 -0.92 -3.76
N GLU A 39 -12.35 -0.87 -3.91
CA GLU A 39 -13.10 0.27 -3.38
C GLU A 39 -12.93 0.39 -1.87
N VAL A 40 -12.84 -0.75 -1.15
CA VAL A 40 -12.67 -0.76 0.30
C VAL A 40 -11.31 -0.20 0.70
N THR A 41 -10.23 -0.64 0.05
CA THR A 41 -8.89 -0.15 0.39
C THR A 41 -8.71 1.31 -0.01
N LEU A 42 -9.34 1.75 -1.09
CA LEU A 42 -9.33 3.17 -1.45
C LEU A 42 -10.06 4.02 -0.41
N ALA A 43 -11.23 3.57 0.05
CA ALA A 43 -11.99 4.30 1.08
C ALA A 43 -11.19 4.39 2.39
N GLU A 44 -10.46 3.34 2.75
CA GLU A 44 -9.59 3.37 3.92
C GLU A 44 -8.48 4.42 3.76
N LEU A 45 -7.81 4.42 2.61
CA LEU A 45 -6.75 5.40 2.34
C LEU A 45 -7.30 6.82 2.42
N GLU A 46 -8.46 7.07 1.80
CA GLU A 46 -9.09 8.39 1.82
C GLU A 46 -9.41 8.83 3.25
N ALA A 47 -9.98 7.92 4.07
CA ALA A 47 -10.31 8.23 5.45
C ALA A 47 -9.06 8.54 6.28
N VAL A 48 -7.97 7.79 6.09
CA VAL A 48 -6.72 8.02 6.81
C VAL A 48 -6.10 9.36 6.41
N LEU A 49 -6.12 9.70 5.12
CA LEU A 49 -5.58 10.96 4.62
C LEU A 49 -6.31 12.19 5.20
N GLN A 50 -7.56 12.01 5.65
CA GLN A 50 -8.37 13.10 6.22
C GLN A 50 -8.26 13.19 7.74
N ARG A 51 -7.52 12.29 8.41
CA ARG A 51 -7.40 12.32 9.87
C ARG A 51 -6.80 13.65 10.35
N PRO A 52 -7.47 14.36 11.28
CA PRO A 52 -6.99 15.67 11.72
C PRO A 52 -5.56 15.65 12.26
N ARG A 53 -5.20 14.61 13.00
CA ARG A 53 -3.85 14.51 13.62
C ARG A 53 -2.73 14.40 12.59
N LEU A 54 -3.05 14.01 11.35
CA LEU A 54 -2.03 13.85 10.31
C LEU A 54 -1.81 15.12 9.50
N GLN A 55 -2.72 16.11 9.57
CA GLN A 55 -2.67 17.26 8.69
C GLN A 55 -1.41 18.11 8.91
N SER A 56 -0.95 18.26 10.16
CA SER A 56 0.27 18.99 10.44
C SER A 56 1.50 18.30 9.84
N TYR A 57 1.52 16.98 9.84
CA TYR A 57 2.61 16.23 9.23
C TYR A 57 2.64 16.42 7.72
N PHE A 58 1.49 16.38 7.07
CA PHE A 58 1.41 16.62 5.63
C PHE A 58 1.85 18.04 5.27
N THR A 59 1.41 19.01 6.06
CA THR A 59 1.80 20.40 5.84
C THR A 59 3.32 20.58 5.94
N ARG A 60 3.95 19.99 6.97
CA ARG A 60 5.40 20.05 7.13
C ARG A 60 6.15 19.37 5.99
N ALA A 61 5.60 18.29 5.48
CA ALA A 61 6.20 17.55 4.37
C ALA A 61 5.94 18.20 3.00
N GLY A 62 5.13 19.27 2.96
CA GLY A 62 4.76 19.90 1.69
C GLY A 62 3.83 19.06 0.84
N VAL A 63 3.04 18.18 1.46
CA VAL A 63 2.14 17.26 0.77
C VAL A 63 0.72 17.78 0.84
N ASN A 64 0.03 17.80 -0.31
CA ASN A 64 -1.41 18.01 -0.37
C ASN A 64 -2.09 16.65 -0.49
N PRO A 65 -2.79 16.19 0.57
CA PRO A 65 -3.38 14.84 0.54
C PRO A 65 -4.40 14.63 -0.59
N ALA A 66 -5.17 15.66 -0.93
CA ALA A 66 -6.16 15.55 -2.00
C ALA A 66 -5.50 15.38 -3.37
N LEU A 67 -4.42 16.11 -3.63
CA LEU A 67 -3.66 15.95 -4.87
C LEU A 67 -2.98 14.58 -4.94
N PHE A 68 -2.40 14.13 -3.83
CA PHE A 68 -1.82 12.78 -3.79
C PHE A 68 -2.87 11.73 -4.12
N LEU A 69 -4.04 11.82 -3.50
CA LEU A 69 -5.10 10.83 -3.73
C LEU A 69 -5.53 10.80 -5.20
N ALA A 70 -5.66 11.98 -5.81
CA ALA A 70 -6.01 12.08 -7.23
C ALA A 70 -4.95 11.44 -8.12
N ASP A 71 -3.68 11.71 -7.86
CA ASP A 71 -2.57 11.14 -8.63
C ASP A 71 -2.46 9.64 -8.43
N PHE A 72 -2.63 9.19 -7.18
CA PHE A 72 -2.59 7.78 -6.84
C PHE A 72 -3.72 7.02 -7.54
N HIS A 73 -4.92 7.59 -7.55
CA HIS A 73 -6.08 7.00 -8.21
C HIS A 73 -5.83 6.77 -9.70
N LYS A 74 -5.12 7.69 -10.36
CA LYS A 74 -4.82 7.59 -11.79
C LYS A 74 -3.88 6.42 -12.11
N VAL A 75 -2.95 6.11 -11.22
CA VAL A 75 -1.95 5.06 -11.45
C VAL A 75 -2.34 3.71 -10.87
N ALA A 76 -3.32 3.68 -9.97
CA ALA A 76 -3.75 2.44 -9.33
C ALA A 76 -4.59 1.60 -10.28
N GLN A 77 -4.50 0.28 -10.11
CA GLN A 77 -5.38 -0.66 -10.78
C GLN A 77 -6.46 -1.13 -9.79
N PHE A 78 -7.72 -0.95 -10.17
CA PHE A 78 -8.84 -1.35 -9.34
C PHE A 78 -9.33 -2.73 -9.73
N VAL A 79 -9.50 -3.60 -8.74
CA VAL A 79 -9.96 -4.96 -8.93
C VAL A 79 -11.13 -5.24 -8.00
N THR A 80 -11.93 -6.25 -8.34
CA THR A 80 -12.96 -6.77 -7.46
C THR A 80 -12.31 -7.85 -6.59
N PRO A 81 -12.22 -7.65 -5.27
CA PRO A 81 -11.56 -8.61 -4.41
C PRO A 81 -12.37 -9.89 -4.29
N ARG A 82 -11.69 -11.00 -3.97
CA ARG A 82 -12.34 -12.27 -3.68
C ARG A 82 -12.41 -12.47 -2.18
N PRO A 83 -13.58 -12.85 -1.63
CA PRO A 83 -13.68 -13.18 -0.21
C PRO A 83 -12.73 -14.30 0.16
N VAL A 84 -12.09 -14.18 1.32
CA VAL A 84 -11.21 -15.22 1.86
C VAL A 84 -11.64 -15.56 3.26
N SER A 85 -11.49 -16.84 3.62
CA SER A 85 -11.84 -17.36 4.94
C SER A 85 -10.62 -17.51 5.85
N THR A 86 -9.44 -17.18 5.35
CA THR A 86 -8.20 -17.28 6.12
C THR A 86 -8.29 -16.45 7.39
N SER A 87 -7.90 -17.05 8.52
CA SER A 87 -7.83 -16.33 9.78
C SER A 87 -6.72 -15.29 9.75
N ILE A 88 -6.99 -14.12 10.27
CA ILE A 88 -6.01 -13.04 10.36
C ILE A 88 -6.18 -12.34 11.70
N ARG A 89 -5.07 -11.88 12.28
CA ARG A 89 -5.04 -11.30 13.60
C ARG A 89 -5.92 -10.06 13.73
N ASP A 90 -5.88 -9.18 12.73
CA ASP A 90 -6.68 -7.96 12.71
C ASP A 90 -7.60 -7.98 11.49
N GLU A 91 -8.90 -7.99 11.72
CA GLU A 91 -9.89 -8.00 10.63
C GLU A 91 -9.83 -6.75 9.75
N LYS A 92 -9.24 -5.67 10.24
CA LYS A 92 -9.03 -4.47 9.42
C LYS A 92 -8.10 -4.73 8.25
N ASP A 93 -7.25 -5.75 8.33
CA ASP A 93 -6.32 -6.10 7.27
C ASP A 93 -6.92 -7.08 6.26
N ARG A 94 -8.10 -7.59 6.50
CA ARG A 94 -8.78 -8.54 5.59
C ARG A 94 -8.94 -7.99 4.17
N PRO A 95 -9.27 -6.70 3.96
CA PRO A 95 -9.36 -6.18 2.59
C PRO A 95 -8.08 -6.36 1.77
N PHE A 96 -6.92 -6.31 2.41
CA PHE A 96 -5.64 -6.53 1.73
C PHE A 96 -5.44 -8.01 1.38
N LEU A 97 -5.87 -8.92 2.27
CA LEU A 97 -5.87 -10.35 1.96
C LEU A 97 -6.74 -10.65 0.74
N GLU A 98 -7.89 -10.01 0.66
CA GLU A 98 -8.82 -10.22 -0.44
C GLU A 98 -8.24 -9.72 -1.78
N LEU A 99 -7.42 -8.68 -1.74
CA LEU A 99 -6.70 -8.23 -2.93
C LEU A 99 -5.66 -9.27 -3.38
N MET A 100 -4.99 -9.92 -2.43
CA MET A 100 -4.01 -10.94 -2.75
C MET A 100 -4.65 -12.18 -3.37
N ALA A 101 -5.92 -12.41 -3.11
CA ALA A 101 -6.68 -13.49 -3.73
C ALA A 101 -7.27 -13.11 -5.09
N SER A 102 -7.09 -11.88 -5.55
CA SER A 102 -7.62 -11.43 -6.84
C SER A 102 -6.91 -12.11 -8.00
N SER A 103 -7.52 -12.07 -9.17
CA SER A 103 -6.97 -12.69 -10.38
C SER A 103 -6.85 -11.64 -11.49
N PRO A 104 -5.65 -11.44 -12.08
CA PRO A 104 -4.39 -12.08 -11.70
C PRO A 104 -3.90 -11.59 -10.34
N ALA A 105 -3.18 -12.45 -9.60
CA ALA A 105 -2.68 -12.09 -8.28
C ALA A 105 -1.61 -10.99 -8.38
N PRO A 106 -1.55 -10.07 -7.39
CA PRO A 106 -0.43 -9.14 -7.30
C PRO A 106 0.86 -9.89 -6.99
N GLU A 107 2.00 -9.26 -7.28
CA GLU A 107 3.29 -9.92 -7.10
C GLU A 107 3.77 -9.89 -5.64
N PHE A 108 3.43 -8.83 -4.90
CA PHE A 108 3.84 -8.67 -3.50
C PHE A 108 2.78 -7.94 -2.69
N LEU A 109 2.78 -8.20 -1.37
CA LEU A 109 2.19 -7.31 -0.38
C LEU A 109 3.33 -6.63 0.37
N ILE A 110 3.36 -5.30 0.36
CA ILE A 110 4.37 -4.50 1.06
C ILE A 110 3.73 -3.93 2.33
N THR A 111 4.24 -4.34 3.48
CA THR A 111 3.69 -3.93 4.76
C THR A 111 4.77 -3.94 5.86
N GLY A 112 4.56 -3.12 6.89
CA GLY A 112 5.32 -3.19 8.13
C GLY A 112 4.53 -3.80 9.27
N ASP A 113 3.31 -4.28 8.98
CA ASP A 113 2.40 -4.76 9.99
C ASP A 113 2.72 -6.20 10.40
N LYS A 114 2.88 -6.41 11.72
CA LYS A 114 3.14 -7.73 12.28
C LYS A 114 1.95 -8.68 12.18
N ASP A 115 0.75 -8.17 11.88
CA ASP A 115 -0.41 -9.01 11.66
C ASP A 115 -0.29 -9.83 10.39
N PHE A 116 0.61 -9.46 9.49
CA PHE A 116 1.01 -10.24 8.33
C PHE A 116 2.34 -10.95 8.61
N GLU A 117 2.37 -11.75 9.69
CA GLU A 117 3.59 -12.47 10.10
C GLU A 117 3.97 -13.56 9.13
N ASP A 118 2.98 -14.19 8.50
CA ASP A 118 3.26 -15.19 7.49
C ASP A 118 3.90 -14.53 6.28
N GLN A 119 4.88 -15.22 5.71
CA GLN A 119 5.63 -14.67 4.59
C GLN A 119 4.91 -14.77 3.27
N ARG A 120 3.77 -15.46 3.25
CA ARG A 120 2.93 -15.61 2.05
C ARG A 120 1.47 -15.74 2.45
N TYR A 121 0.63 -15.02 1.70
CA TYR A 121 -0.82 -15.19 1.76
C TYR A 121 -1.34 -15.39 0.34
N GLN A 122 -2.16 -16.42 0.10
CA GLN A 122 -2.69 -16.71 -1.23
C GLN A 122 -1.58 -16.82 -2.29
N ASN A 123 -0.41 -17.35 -1.89
CA ASN A 123 0.80 -17.47 -2.71
C ASN A 123 1.48 -16.13 -3.04
N VAL A 124 1.05 -15.03 -2.45
CA VAL A 124 1.69 -13.71 -2.63
C VAL A 124 2.70 -13.50 -1.50
N PRO A 125 3.97 -13.22 -1.82
CA PRO A 125 4.96 -12.92 -0.79
C PRO A 125 4.63 -11.63 -0.05
N VAL A 126 4.87 -11.64 1.27
CA VAL A 126 4.71 -10.47 2.13
C VAL A 126 6.10 -9.98 2.51
N ILE A 127 6.41 -8.73 2.20
CA ILE A 127 7.74 -8.17 2.47
C ILE A 127 7.64 -6.76 3.04
N SER A 128 8.70 -6.35 3.73
CA SER A 128 8.80 -4.98 4.24
C SER A 128 9.17 -4.01 3.12
N ALA A 129 8.90 -2.71 3.35
CA ALA A 129 9.29 -1.68 2.41
C ALA A 129 10.83 -1.67 2.20
N SER A 130 11.59 -1.85 3.28
CA SER A 130 13.05 -1.86 3.21
C SER A 130 13.56 -3.01 2.34
N LEU A 131 13.05 -4.22 2.58
CA LEU A 131 13.44 -5.38 1.79
C LEU A 131 13.05 -5.22 0.32
N PHE A 132 11.84 -4.71 0.07
CA PHE A 132 11.38 -4.48 -1.30
C PHE A 132 12.32 -3.53 -2.06
N VAL A 133 12.66 -2.40 -1.45
CA VAL A 133 13.56 -1.42 -2.08
C VAL A 133 14.93 -2.03 -2.34
N ASP A 134 15.47 -2.79 -1.38
CA ASP A 134 16.78 -3.44 -1.55
C ASP A 134 16.77 -4.43 -2.71
N MET A 135 15.71 -5.22 -2.83
CA MET A 135 15.59 -6.21 -3.91
C MET A 135 15.56 -5.56 -5.28
N PHE A 136 14.82 -4.47 -5.42
CA PHE A 136 14.61 -3.84 -6.73
C PHE A 136 15.63 -2.77 -7.07
N ARG A 137 16.40 -2.29 -6.11
CA ARG A 137 17.50 -1.37 -6.36
C ARG A 137 18.70 -2.06 -7.03
N LYS A 138 18.83 -3.38 -6.83
CA LYS A 138 19.95 -4.17 -7.37
C LYS A 138 19.70 -4.76 -8.75
N SER A 139 18.49 -4.59 -9.26
CA SER A 139 18.13 -5.16 -10.55
C SER A 139 18.31 -4.20 -11.71
#